data_8a48b9eef7a814a98a2301329b4d51c0
#
_entry.id   8a48b9eef7a814a98a2301329b4d51c0
#
_cell.length_a   1.000
_cell.length_b   1.000
_cell.length_c   1.000
_cell.angle_alpha   90.00
_cell.angle_beta   90.00
_cell.angle_gamma   90.00
#
_symmetry.space_group_name_H-M   'P 1'
#
loop_
_entity.id
_entity.type
_entity.pdbx_description
1 polymer ?
#
loop_
_entity_poly.entity_id
_entity_poly.type
_entity_poly.pdbx_seq_one_letter_code
_entity_poly.pdbx_strand_id
1 'polypeptide(L)'
;MTLNHPIIRLQGSPFERGLIYGSAAAKKVAHSIETYSTLFAGHAGLSWEKAVALARQFEGPIQEYLPSAIEEMKGIAQGAGVTYGDILALNCRSEIMFARPDGCSVMAVLPESSADGHTYLAQTWDWIMPARASTVILDIKQEPLPRLLMVAEAGMVGGKGFNDKGIGVALNALSTGKGKVGVPLHILYRGILNTSLLTDAMDQVTHTKRAGCGSFTIASAEGLAFCMEYTPDNFDALTTHGEPLCHTNHYLSPLFVADDKVKFLLSDTYVRLNRIRRASKPFIGKLNVDTIMKVLGDHANCPDSVCSHEDMHDPVSMRMCSVYAVVMDLNSQCLWVTNGYPCEGPAYPVKFE
;
A
#
# COMPACT_ATOMS: atom_id res chain seq x y z
N MET A 1 1.32 20.86 -15.68
CA MET A 1 2.14 19.83 -15.01
C MET A 1 1.61 18.47 -15.46
N THR A 2 2.47 17.49 -15.64
CA THR A 2 2.13 16.12 -16.06
C THR A 2 2.37 15.13 -14.92
N LEU A 3 1.75 13.96 -14.98
CA LEU A 3 2.03 12.87 -14.07
C LEU A 3 3.49 12.40 -14.24
N ASN A 4 4.24 12.33 -13.14
CA ASN A 4 5.66 11.93 -13.14
C ASN A 4 5.85 10.41 -12.97
N HIS A 5 4.82 9.70 -12.49
CA HIS A 5 4.87 8.25 -12.31
C HIS A 5 4.56 7.56 -13.65
N PRO A 6 5.45 6.70 -14.19
CA PRO A 6 5.17 6.00 -15.42
C PRO A 6 4.01 5.02 -15.25
N ILE A 7 3.11 4.99 -16.23
CA ILE A 7 2.06 3.98 -16.34
C ILE A 7 2.60 2.84 -17.19
N ILE A 8 2.69 1.66 -16.62
CA ILE A 8 3.20 0.46 -17.29
C ILE A 8 2.05 -0.51 -17.51
N ARG A 9 1.78 -0.83 -18.77
CA ARG A 9 0.71 -1.75 -19.18
C ARG A 9 1.27 -3.16 -19.33
N LEU A 10 0.68 -4.09 -18.59
CA LEU A 10 1.13 -5.46 -18.47
C LEU A 10 0.07 -6.42 -19.00
N GLN A 11 0.49 -7.37 -19.85
CA GLN A 11 -0.40 -8.41 -20.38
C GLN A 11 0.37 -9.70 -20.65
N GLY A 12 -0.36 -10.80 -20.84
CA GLY A 12 0.21 -12.12 -21.11
C GLY A 12 0.31 -12.99 -19.86
N SER A 13 1.11 -14.03 -19.91
CA SER A 13 1.41 -14.91 -18.77
C SER A 13 2.08 -14.13 -17.62
N PRO A 14 2.08 -14.68 -16.40
CA PRO A 14 2.75 -14.02 -15.28
C PRO A 14 4.21 -13.66 -15.57
N PHE A 15 4.96 -14.57 -16.18
CA PHE A 15 6.36 -14.31 -16.56
C PHE A 15 6.50 -13.19 -17.60
N GLU A 16 5.68 -13.19 -18.65
CA GLU A 16 5.69 -12.15 -19.69
C GLU A 16 5.32 -10.78 -19.10
N ARG A 17 4.30 -10.70 -18.24
CA ARG A 17 3.98 -9.46 -17.51
C ARG A 17 5.17 -8.96 -16.69
N GLY A 18 5.82 -9.86 -15.96
CA GLY A 18 7.03 -9.55 -15.23
C GLY A 18 8.16 -9.04 -16.11
N LEU A 19 8.40 -9.67 -17.26
CA LEU A 19 9.43 -9.27 -18.22
C LEU A 19 9.17 -7.85 -18.77
N ILE A 20 7.92 -7.54 -19.15
CA ILE A 20 7.50 -6.20 -19.58
C ILE A 20 7.75 -5.18 -18.46
N TYR A 21 7.31 -5.50 -17.24
CA TYR A 21 7.47 -4.64 -16.08
C TYR A 21 8.94 -4.35 -15.77
N GLY A 22 9.73 -5.39 -15.60
CA GLY A 22 11.16 -5.27 -15.31
C GLY A 22 11.91 -4.45 -16.36
N SER A 23 11.64 -4.70 -17.66
CA SER A 23 12.26 -3.96 -18.76
C SER A 23 11.86 -2.48 -18.76
N ALA A 24 10.57 -2.17 -18.57
CA ALA A 24 10.08 -0.79 -18.57
C ALA A 24 10.52 0.01 -17.34
N ALA A 25 10.74 -0.66 -16.20
CA ALA A 25 11.08 -0.04 -14.93
C ALA A 25 12.51 -0.33 -14.45
N ALA A 26 13.42 -0.85 -15.28
CA ALA A 26 14.73 -1.36 -14.87
C ALA A 26 15.51 -0.39 -13.96
N LYS A 27 15.59 0.89 -14.34
CA LYS A 27 16.26 1.92 -13.52
C LYS A 27 15.58 2.15 -12.18
N LYS A 28 14.24 2.10 -12.13
CA LYS A 28 13.47 2.27 -10.89
C LYS A 28 13.59 1.04 -9.99
N VAL A 29 13.66 -0.17 -10.55
CA VAL A 29 13.93 -1.41 -9.81
C VAL A 29 15.33 -1.36 -9.18
N ALA A 30 16.35 -0.96 -9.93
CA ALA A 30 17.70 -0.78 -9.40
C ALA A 30 17.73 0.26 -8.27
N HIS A 31 16.99 1.36 -8.42
CA HIS A 31 16.85 2.38 -7.38
C HIS A 31 16.12 1.85 -6.13
N SER A 32 15.07 1.03 -6.28
CA SER A 32 14.42 0.36 -5.15
C SER A 32 15.43 -0.52 -4.38
N ILE A 33 16.22 -1.32 -5.09
CA ILE A 33 17.23 -2.20 -4.47
C ILE A 33 18.26 -1.37 -3.69
N GLU A 34 18.79 -0.30 -4.27
CA GLU A 34 19.75 0.61 -3.61
C GLU A 34 19.16 1.25 -2.36
N THR A 35 17.92 1.74 -2.48
CA THR A 35 17.18 2.37 -1.39
C THR A 35 17.00 1.40 -0.21
N TYR A 36 16.50 0.18 -0.48
CA TYR A 36 16.29 -0.80 0.59
C TYR A 36 17.60 -1.41 1.11
N SER A 37 18.64 -1.54 0.29
CA SER A 37 19.98 -1.92 0.74
C SER A 37 20.50 -0.93 1.80
N THR A 38 20.35 0.36 1.53
CA THR A 38 20.72 1.43 2.47
C THR A 38 19.90 1.38 3.75
N LEU A 39 18.58 1.19 3.63
CA LEU A 39 17.68 1.10 4.78
C LEU A 39 17.99 -0.12 5.67
N PHE A 40 18.17 -1.29 5.10
CA PHE A 40 18.47 -2.50 5.84
C PHE A 40 19.81 -2.40 6.58
N ALA A 41 20.82 -1.84 5.92
CA ALA A 41 22.13 -1.60 6.54
C ALA A 41 22.02 -0.60 7.72
N GLY A 42 21.32 0.52 7.51
CA GLY A 42 21.21 1.59 8.50
C GLY A 42 20.33 1.25 9.71
N HIS A 43 19.21 0.52 9.50
CA HIS A 43 18.25 0.28 10.58
C HIS A 43 18.36 -1.10 11.23
N ALA A 44 18.73 -2.12 10.46
CA ALA A 44 18.80 -3.49 10.96
C ALA A 44 20.24 -4.04 11.03
N GLY A 45 21.25 -3.28 10.59
CA GLY A 45 22.60 -3.77 10.44
C GLY A 45 22.70 -4.96 9.47
N LEU A 46 21.77 -5.03 8.50
CA LEU A 46 21.58 -6.17 7.61
C LEU A 46 22.11 -5.83 6.22
N SER A 47 23.09 -6.61 5.72
CA SER A 47 23.52 -6.47 4.33
C SER A 47 22.43 -6.94 3.37
N TRP A 48 22.47 -6.47 2.12
CA TRP A 48 21.51 -6.86 1.08
C TRP A 48 21.50 -8.38 0.84
N GLU A 49 22.66 -9.02 0.80
CA GLU A 49 22.79 -10.47 0.63
C GLU A 49 22.09 -11.23 1.76
N LYS A 50 22.19 -10.74 3.00
CA LYS A 50 21.48 -11.33 4.14
C LYS A 50 19.98 -11.09 4.04
N ALA A 51 19.55 -9.92 3.57
CA ALA A 51 18.13 -9.64 3.31
C ALA A 51 17.56 -10.59 2.24
N VAL A 52 18.29 -10.81 1.15
CA VAL A 52 17.94 -11.79 0.12
C VAL A 52 17.87 -13.21 0.69
N ALA A 53 18.81 -13.60 1.54
CA ALA A 53 18.79 -14.92 2.18
C ALA A 53 17.58 -15.08 3.12
N LEU A 54 17.20 -14.04 3.87
CA LEU A 54 15.98 -14.03 4.69
C LEU A 54 14.71 -14.12 3.84
N ALA A 55 14.66 -13.40 2.72
CA ALA A 55 13.51 -13.43 1.82
C ALA A 55 13.20 -14.83 1.30
N ARG A 56 14.22 -15.69 1.12
CA ARG A 56 14.04 -17.08 0.66
C ARG A 56 13.13 -17.91 1.57
N GLN A 57 12.99 -17.57 2.85
CA GLN A 57 12.11 -18.27 3.78
C GLN A 57 10.63 -18.12 3.42
N PHE A 58 10.28 -17.06 2.70
CA PHE A 58 8.90 -16.77 2.29
C PHE A 58 8.52 -17.40 0.94
N GLU A 59 9.49 -17.95 0.20
CA GLU A 59 9.25 -18.50 -1.15
C GLU A 59 8.25 -19.67 -1.14
N GLY A 60 8.36 -20.58 -0.17
CA GLY A 60 7.43 -21.69 -0.01
C GLY A 60 5.98 -21.24 0.22
N PRO A 61 5.71 -20.39 1.23
CA PRO A 61 4.39 -19.78 1.43
C PRO A 61 3.84 -19.01 0.22
N ILE A 62 4.67 -18.26 -0.51
CA ILE A 62 4.26 -17.59 -1.75
C ILE A 62 3.88 -18.59 -2.82
N GLN A 63 4.69 -19.64 -3.01
CA GLN A 63 4.45 -20.69 -4.00
C GLN A 63 3.13 -21.44 -3.73
N GLU A 64 2.80 -21.69 -2.44
CA GLU A 64 1.54 -22.31 -2.05
C GLU A 64 0.34 -21.41 -2.27
N TYR A 65 0.47 -20.10 -1.93
CA TYR A 65 -0.63 -19.16 -1.94
C TYR A 65 -0.90 -18.55 -3.32
N LEU A 66 0.15 -18.07 -4.01
CA LEU A 66 0.05 -17.36 -5.30
C LEU A 66 1.25 -17.68 -6.20
N PRO A 67 1.31 -18.89 -6.78
CA PRO A 67 2.46 -19.32 -7.60
C PRO A 67 2.72 -18.40 -8.80
N SER A 68 1.69 -17.75 -9.34
CA SER A 68 1.83 -16.78 -10.43
C SER A 68 2.68 -15.56 -10.04
N ALA A 69 2.72 -15.17 -8.76
CA ALA A 69 3.60 -14.08 -8.29
C ALA A 69 5.08 -14.46 -8.38
N ILE A 70 5.44 -15.72 -8.14
CA ILE A 70 6.81 -16.23 -8.33
C ILE A 70 7.25 -16.07 -9.78
N GLU A 71 6.40 -16.49 -10.73
CA GLU A 71 6.71 -16.38 -12.15
C GLU A 71 6.78 -14.92 -12.60
N GLU A 72 5.90 -14.06 -12.10
CA GLU A 72 5.95 -12.63 -12.39
C GLU A 72 7.23 -11.98 -11.82
N MET A 73 7.64 -12.32 -10.59
CA MET A 73 8.90 -11.87 -9.99
C MET A 73 10.14 -12.35 -10.77
N LYS A 74 10.15 -13.59 -11.30
CA LYS A 74 11.22 -14.08 -12.18
C LYS A 74 11.30 -13.26 -13.47
N GLY A 75 10.14 -12.96 -14.07
CA GLY A 75 10.05 -12.09 -15.24
C GLY A 75 10.58 -10.69 -14.96
N ILE A 76 10.19 -10.06 -13.82
CA ILE A 76 10.71 -8.74 -13.40
C ILE A 76 12.22 -8.77 -13.27
N ALA A 77 12.77 -9.79 -12.63
CA ALA A 77 14.22 -9.94 -12.45
C ALA A 77 14.95 -9.99 -13.80
N GLN A 78 14.48 -10.82 -14.72
CA GLN A 78 15.07 -10.93 -16.05
C GLN A 78 14.95 -9.62 -16.83
N GLY A 79 13.78 -8.97 -16.81
CA GLY A 79 13.54 -7.71 -17.53
C GLY A 79 14.35 -6.54 -17.00
N ALA A 80 14.57 -6.49 -15.68
CA ALA A 80 15.36 -5.45 -15.02
C ALA A 80 16.87 -5.74 -15.00
N GLY A 81 17.32 -6.95 -15.37
CA GLY A 81 18.73 -7.35 -15.34
C GLY A 81 19.27 -7.54 -13.92
N VAL A 82 18.43 -7.97 -12.99
CA VAL A 82 18.79 -8.26 -11.58
C VAL A 82 18.49 -9.71 -11.23
N THR A 83 18.84 -10.17 -10.02
CA THR A 83 18.55 -11.55 -9.63
C THR A 83 17.09 -11.70 -9.15
N TYR A 84 16.54 -12.89 -9.27
CA TYR A 84 15.23 -13.21 -8.67
C TYR A 84 15.22 -12.97 -7.15
N GLY A 85 16.35 -13.22 -6.48
CA GLY A 85 16.49 -12.96 -5.05
C GLY A 85 16.33 -11.50 -4.68
N ASP A 86 16.79 -10.58 -5.54
CA ASP A 86 16.62 -9.14 -5.33
C ASP A 86 15.14 -8.76 -5.37
N ILE A 87 14.40 -9.27 -6.36
CA ILE A 87 12.97 -9.00 -6.49
C ILE A 87 12.18 -9.64 -5.33
N LEU A 88 12.54 -10.85 -4.93
CA LEU A 88 11.92 -11.50 -3.77
C LEU A 88 12.15 -10.68 -2.49
N ALA A 89 13.37 -10.16 -2.27
CA ALA A 89 13.68 -9.32 -1.10
C ALA A 89 12.87 -8.02 -1.09
N LEU A 90 12.65 -7.38 -2.24
CA LEU A 90 11.77 -6.20 -2.35
C LEU A 90 10.33 -6.55 -1.96
N ASN A 91 9.80 -7.69 -2.40
CA ASN A 91 8.44 -8.12 -2.09
C ASN A 91 8.26 -8.62 -0.65
N CYS A 92 9.34 -8.92 0.07
CA CYS A 92 9.36 -9.27 1.48
C CYS A 92 9.91 -8.15 2.38
N ARG A 93 10.06 -6.93 1.86
CA ARG A 93 10.73 -5.82 2.58
C ARG A 93 10.11 -5.53 3.96
N SER A 94 8.80 -5.58 4.05
CA SER A 94 8.07 -5.31 5.29
C SER A 94 8.34 -6.38 6.35
N GLU A 95 8.44 -7.63 5.95
CA GLU A 95 8.74 -8.77 6.81
C GLU A 95 10.22 -8.79 7.23
N ILE A 96 11.12 -8.30 6.39
CA ILE A 96 12.55 -8.16 6.72
C ILE A 96 12.77 -6.98 7.69
N MET A 97 11.98 -5.91 7.55
CA MET A 97 12.12 -4.68 8.32
C MET A 97 11.29 -4.62 9.61
N PHE A 98 10.73 -5.68 10.10
CA PHE A 98 9.77 -5.77 11.25
C PHE A 98 9.78 -4.63 12.29
N ALA A 99 10.87 -3.89 12.41
CA ALA A 99 11.08 -2.88 13.44
C ALA A 99 10.72 -1.44 13.02
N ARG A 100 10.43 -1.18 11.72
CA ARG A 100 10.12 0.17 11.25
C ARG A 100 8.93 0.17 10.30
N PRO A 101 7.75 0.50 10.81
CA PRO A 101 6.58 0.71 9.95
C PRO A 101 6.73 2.01 9.14
N ASP A 102 6.23 2.01 7.90
CA ASP A 102 5.95 3.21 7.14
C ASP A 102 4.72 3.94 7.72
N GLY A 103 4.61 5.26 7.49
CA GLY A 103 3.46 6.07 7.82
C GLY A 103 2.38 5.98 6.74
N CYS A 104 1.12 5.98 7.13
CA CYS A 104 0.00 5.99 6.20
C CYS A 104 -1.25 6.54 6.88
N SER A 105 -2.07 7.29 6.14
CA SER A 105 -3.42 7.65 6.54
C SER A 105 -4.40 7.17 5.49
N VAL A 106 -5.37 6.33 5.88
CA VAL A 106 -6.38 5.74 4.99
C VAL A 106 -7.75 6.29 5.33
N MET A 107 -8.57 6.51 4.30
CA MET A 107 -9.97 6.87 4.42
C MET A 107 -10.79 6.14 3.35
N ALA A 108 -11.79 5.35 3.76
CA ALA A 108 -12.83 4.85 2.88
C ALA A 108 -14.10 5.70 3.06
N VAL A 109 -14.65 6.17 1.95
CA VAL A 109 -15.88 6.98 1.88
C VAL A 109 -16.95 6.14 1.24
N LEU A 110 -18.03 5.90 1.95
CA LEU A 110 -19.18 5.13 1.47
C LEU A 110 -20.23 6.04 0.82
N PRO A 111 -21.18 5.51 0.05
CA PRO A 111 -22.17 6.29 -0.72
C PRO A 111 -22.90 7.36 0.09
N GLU A 112 -23.25 7.09 1.35
CA GLU A 112 -23.96 8.02 2.23
C GLU A 112 -23.13 9.24 2.63
N SER A 113 -21.79 9.13 2.55
CA SER A 113 -20.85 10.21 2.85
C SER A 113 -20.34 10.93 1.61
N SER A 114 -20.51 10.36 0.42
CA SER A 114 -20.03 10.93 -0.85
C SER A 114 -21.04 11.89 -1.48
N ALA A 115 -20.55 12.72 -2.40
CA ALA A 115 -21.37 13.72 -3.11
C ALA A 115 -22.23 13.11 -4.22
N ASP A 116 -21.82 11.97 -4.75
CA ASP A 116 -22.34 11.35 -5.98
C ASP A 116 -22.79 9.89 -5.79
N GLY A 117 -22.76 9.39 -4.55
CA GLY A 117 -23.12 8.01 -4.25
C GLY A 117 -22.02 7.00 -4.58
N HIS A 118 -20.81 7.45 -4.90
CA HIS A 118 -19.67 6.57 -5.16
C HIS A 118 -18.97 6.11 -3.88
N THR A 119 -18.29 4.99 -3.98
CA THR A 119 -17.35 4.51 -2.97
C THR A 119 -15.94 4.96 -3.33
N TYR A 120 -15.30 5.69 -2.42
CA TYR A 120 -13.91 6.10 -2.57
C TYR A 120 -13.03 5.41 -1.54
N LEU A 121 -11.84 5.00 -1.95
CA LEU A 121 -10.79 4.56 -1.05
C LEU A 121 -9.55 5.43 -1.26
N ALA A 122 -9.08 6.07 -0.20
CA ALA A 122 -8.02 7.06 -0.29
C ALA A 122 -6.90 6.79 0.72
N GLN A 123 -5.66 7.14 0.35
CA GLN A 123 -4.49 6.93 1.21
C GLN A 123 -3.40 7.95 0.92
N THR A 124 -2.74 8.49 2.00
CA THR A 124 -1.35 8.98 1.92
C THR A 124 -0.39 7.84 2.24
N TRP A 125 0.72 7.79 1.55
CA TRP A 125 1.83 6.91 1.90
C TRP A 125 3.04 7.74 2.31
N ASP A 126 3.43 7.63 3.58
CA ASP A 126 4.51 8.40 4.16
C ASP A 126 5.72 7.49 4.35
N TRP A 127 6.81 7.82 3.67
CA TRP A 127 8.03 7.02 3.66
C TRP A 127 9.23 7.94 3.38
N ILE A 128 10.39 7.34 3.21
CA ILE A 128 11.61 8.09 2.86
C ILE A 128 11.50 8.71 1.47
N MET A 129 12.00 9.94 1.31
CA MET A 129 11.92 10.70 0.06
C MET A 129 12.43 9.93 -1.18
N PRO A 130 13.54 9.14 -1.12
CA PRO A 130 14.00 8.37 -2.28
C PRO A 130 12.95 7.41 -2.87
N ALA A 131 12.01 6.89 -2.07
CA ALA A 131 10.94 6.00 -2.55
C ALA A 131 10.04 6.65 -3.62
N ARG A 132 9.95 7.99 -3.67
CA ARG A 132 9.23 8.73 -4.72
C ARG A 132 9.77 8.41 -6.11
N ALA A 133 11.09 8.27 -6.25
CA ALA A 133 11.72 7.93 -7.52
C ALA A 133 11.44 6.50 -7.98
N SER A 134 11.07 5.61 -7.07
CA SER A 134 10.73 4.20 -7.36
C SER A 134 9.25 3.99 -7.73
N THR A 135 8.38 5.01 -7.55
CA THR A 135 6.93 4.85 -7.76
C THR A 135 6.59 4.61 -9.23
N VAL A 136 5.71 3.62 -9.46
CA VAL A 136 5.13 3.26 -10.77
C VAL A 136 3.64 3.03 -10.65
N ILE A 137 2.91 3.15 -11.75
CA ILE A 137 1.50 2.77 -11.86
C ILE A 137 1.42 1.57 -12.80
N LEU A 138 0.76 0.51 -12.35
CA LEU A 138 0.64 -0.73 -13.09
C LEU A 138 -0.82 -0.93 -13.52
N ASP A 139 -1.04 -1.04 -14.82
CA ASP A 139 -2.29 -1.45 -15.44
C ASP A 139 -2.11 -2.90 -15.95
N ILE A 140 -2.72 -3.86 -15.25
CA ILE A 140 -2.43 -5.29 -15.44
C ILE A 140 -3.63 -6.02 -15.99
N LYS A 141 -3.54 -6.46 -17.25
CA LYS A 141 -4.52 -7.36 -17.87
C LYS A 141 -4.07 -8.81 -17.68
N GLN A 142 -4.91 -9.63 -16.99
CA GLN A 142 -4.52 -10.97 -16.52
C GLN A 142 -5.67 -12.00 -16.57
N GLU A 143 -6.37 -12.08 -17.69
CA GLU A 143 -7.48 -13.04 -17.84
C GLU A 143 -7.08 -14.47 -17.44
N PRO A 144 -7.98 -15.23 -16.76
CA PRO A 144 -9.37 -14.89 -16.40
C PRO A 144 -9.53 -14.08 -15.12
N LEU A 145 -8.45 -13.67 -14.45
CA LEU A 145 -8.51 -12.86 -13.24
C LEU A 145 -8.90 -11.40 -13.57
N PRO A 146 -9.42 -10.65 -12.58
CA PRO A 146 -9.73 -9.24 -12.77
C PRO A 146 -8.54 -8.41 -13.27
N ARG A 147 -8.79 -7.39 -14.08
CA ARG A 147 -7.81 -6.39 -14.47
C ARG A 147 -7.53 -5.46 -13.28
N LEU A 148 -6.26 -5.11 -13.07
CA LEU A 148 -5.82 -4.31 -11.91
C LEU A 148 -5.27 -2.97 -12.35
N LEU A 149 -5.56 -1.92 -11.56
CA LEU A 149 -4.90 -0.63 -11.63
C LEU A 149 -4.36 -0.28 -10.24
N MET A 150 -3.04 -0.18 -10.10
CA MET A 150 -2.43 0.03 -8.79
C MET A 150 -1.16 0.88 -8.84
N VAL A 151 -0.87 1.55 -7.71
CA VAL A 151 0.42 2.22 -7.47
C VAL A 151 1.30 1.29 -6.64
N ALA A 152 2.54 1.12 -7.08
CA ALA A 152 3.54 0.28 -6.40
C ALA A 152 4.93 0.92 -6.44
N GLU A 153 5.83 0.42 -5.62
CA GLU A 153 7.27 0.63 -5.81
C GLU A 153 7.78 -0.34 -6.87
N ALA A 154 8.68 0.12 -7.70
CA ALA A 154 9.24 -0.69 -8.80
C ALA A 154 9.91 -1.97 -8.28
N GLY A 155 9.51 -3.10 -8.86
CA GLY A 155 9.92 -4.44 -8.46
C GLY A 155 8.90 -5.18 -7.57
N MET A 156 7.90 -4.48 -7.02
CA MET A 156 6.84 -5.10 -6.22
C MET A 156 5.64 -5.51 -7.07
N VAL A 157 5.04 -6.67 -6.75
CA VAL A 157 3.92 -7.24 -7.50
C VAL A 157 2.56 -6.88 -6.91
N GLY A 158 2.54 -6.26 -5.73
CA GLY A 158 1.34 -5.79 -5.04
C GLY A 158 1.47 -4.36 -4.53
N GLY A 159 0.39 -3.61 -4.56
CA GLY A 159 0.32 -2.21 -4.16
C GLY A 159 -1.11 -1.73 -3.98
N LYS A 160 -1.26 -0.45 -3.62
CA LYS A 160 -2.55 0.21 -3.42
C LYS A 160 -3.25 0.38 -4.76
N GLY A 161 -4.48 -0.06 -4.86
CA GLY A 161 -5.19 -0.02 -6.13
C GLY A 161 -6.58 -0.65 -6.06
N PHE A 162 -7.15 -0.86 -7.21
CA PHE A 162 -8.44 -1.50 -7.38
C PHE A 162 -8.45 -2.37 -8.64
N ASN A 163 -9.50 -3.19 -8.77
CA ASN A 163 -9.70 -4.03 -9.94
C ASN A 163 -10.98 -3.63 -10.70
N ASP A 164 -11.17 -4.19 -11.90
CA ASP A 164 -12.32 -3.95 -12.78
C ASP A 164 -13.65 -4.55 -12.26
N LYS A 165 -13.62 -5.27 -11.14
CA LYS A 165 -14.80 -5.78 -10.42
C LYS A 165 -15.21 -4.85 -9.27
N GLY A 166 -14.51 -3.71 -9.10
CA GLY A 166 -14.84 -2.71 -8.10
C GLY A 166 -14.30 -3.01 -6.71
N ILE A 167 -13.36 -3.95 -6.55
CA ILE A 167 -12.67 -4.19 -5.27
C ILE A 167 -11.43 -3.31 -5.20
N GLY A 168 -11.34 -2.47 -4.17
CA GLY A 168 -10.20 -1.62 -3.88
C GLY A 168 -9.52 -2.00 -2.57
N VAL A 169 -8.21 -1.76 -2.47
CA VAL A 169 -7.43 -2.05 -1.26
C VAL A 169 -6.39 -0.96 -0.98
N ALA A 170 -6.33 -0.56 0.30
CA ALA A 170 -5.33 0.31 0.90
C ALA A 170 -4.74 -0.37 2.15
N LEU A 171 -3.60 0.13 2.65
CA LEU A 171 -2.90 -0.51 3.78
C LEU A 171 -2.39 0.51 4.78
N ASN A 172 -2.45 0.14 6.07
CA ASN A 172 -1.60 0.75 7.09
C ASN A 172 -0.67 -0.31 7.70
N ALA A 173 0.61 0.02 7.81
CA ALA A 173 1.57 -0.81 8.51
C ALA A 173 1.28 -0.80 10.02
N LEU A 174 1.20 -1.99 10.60
CA LEU A 174 1.02 -2.22 12.04
C LEU A 174 2.09 -3.19 12.54
N SER A 175 2.33 -3.22 13.83
CA SER A 175 3.29 -4.17 14.41
C SER A 175 2.95 -4.51 15.86
N THR A 176 3.02 -5.80 16.16
CA THR A 176 3.07 -6.32 17.54
C THR A 176 4.50 -6.74 17.93
N GLY A 177 5.49 -6.47 17.07
CA GLY A 177 6.85 -6.95 17.24
C GLY A 177 7.01 -8.46 16.97
N LYS A 178 5.97 -9.11 16.44
CA LYS A 178 5.96 -10.55 16.14
C LYS A 178 5.77 -10.76 14.64
N GLY A 179 6.57 -11.64 14.05
CA GLY A 179 6.44 -12.10 12.68
C GLY A 179 6.63 -13.60 12.60
N LYS A 180 6.18 -14.21 11.52
CA LYS A 180 6.31 -15.65 11.22
C LYS A 180 6.68 -15.85 9.75
N VAL A 181 7.14 -17.04 9.41
CA VAL A 181 7.20 -17.45 8.01
C VAL A 181 5.78 -17.69 7.51
N GLY A 182 5.36 -16.93 6.52
CA GLY A 182 4.02 -16.93 5.95
C GLY A 182 3.97 -16.12 4.66
N VAL A 183 2.78 -15.76 4.21
CA VAL A 183 2.58 -14.95 3.00
C VAL A 183 2.91 -13.49 3.30
N PRO A 184 3.86 -12.86 2.55
CA PRO A 184 4.23 -11.47 2.73
C PRO A 184 3.12 -10.50 2.33
N LEU A 185 3.17 -9.31 2.91
CA LEU A 185 2.19 -8.24 2.75
C LEU A 185 1.94 -7.87 1.29
N HIS A 186 2.98 -7.69 0.48
CA HIS A 186 2.81 -7.32 -0.93
C HIS A 186 2.18 -8.43 -1.77
N ILE A 187 2.35 -9.69 -1.36
CA ILE A 187 1.71 -10.83 -2.00
C ILE A 187 0.22 -10.91 -1.60
N LEU A 188 -0.10 -10.61 -0.34
CA LEU A 188 -1.49 -10.48 0.12
C LEU A 188 -2.24 -9.38 -0.63
N TYR A 189 -1.61 -8.21 -0.86
CA TYR A 189 -2.18 -7.15 -1.70
C TYR A 189 -2.64 -7.70 -3.05
N ARG A 190 -1.75 -8.44 -3.73
CA ARG A 190 -2.06 -9.02 -5.03
C ARG A 190 -3.19 -10.05 -4.95
N GLY A 191 -3.21 -10.89 -3.91
CA GLY A 191 -4.29 -11.84 -3.67
C GLY A 191 -5.65 -11.17 -3.52
N ILE A 192 -5.73 -10.11 -2.71
CA ILE A 192 -6.95 -9.31 -2.51
C ILE A 192 -7.44 -8.73 -3.84
N LEU A 193 -6.56 -8.11 -4.62
CA LEU A 193 -6.92 -7.52 -5.91
C LEU A 193 -7.31 -8.56 -6.99
N ASN A 194 -6.93 -9.82 -6.82
CA ASN A 194 -7.31 -10.89 -7.75
C ASN A 194 -8.74 -11.44 -7.53
N THR A 195 -9.49 -10.93 -6.58
CA THR A 195 -10.84 -11.39 -6.23
C THR A 195 -11.91 -10.58 -6.95
N SER A 196 -13.13 -11.14 -7.06
CA SER A 196 -14.28 -10.46 -7.67
C SER A 196 -15.37 -10.10 -6.66
N LEU A 197 -15.34 -10.68 -5.47
CA LEU A 197 -16.29 -10.42 -4.38
C LEU A 197 -15.56 -9.89 -3.15
N LEU A 198 -16.24 -9.01 -2.40
CA LEU A 198 -15.68 -8.44 -1.17
C LEU A 198 -15.38 -9.51 -0.11
N THR A 199 -16.23 -10.52 0.01
CA THR A 199 -16.00 -11.65 0.92
C THR A 199 -14.75 -12.42 0.55
N ASP A 200 -14.53 -12.72 -0.74
CA ASP A 200 -13.34 -13.41 -1.20
C ASP A 200 -12.06 -12.58 -0.94
N ALA A 201 -12.18 -11.24 -1.06
CA ALA A 201 -11.10 -10.30 -0.74
C ALA A 201 -10.74 -10.32 0.76
N MET A 202 -11.76 -10.36 1.64
CA MET A 202 -11.55 -10.51 3.09
C MET A 202 -10.96 -11.87 3.43
N ASP A 203 -11.37 -12.94 2.74
CA ASP A 203 -10.86 -14.31 2.94
C ASP A 203 -9.37 -14.42 2.61
N GLN A 204 -8.84 -13.59 1.71
CA GLN A 204 -7.39 -13.51 1.50
C GLN A 204 -6.65 -13.11 2.78
N VAL A 205 -7.27 -12.33 3.65
CA VAL A 205 -6.69 -11.94 4.94
C VAL A 205 -6.99 -12.98 6.01
N THR A 206 -8.22 -13.48 6.08
CA THR A 206 -8.69 -14.31 7.21
C THR A 206 -8.16 -15.74 7.16
N HIS A 207 -8.06 -16.35 5.97
CA HIS A 207 -7.69 -17.77 5.79
C HIS A 207 -6.21 -18.00 5.44
N THR A 208 -5.43 -16.91 5.22
CA THR A 208 -4.03 -17.04 4.84
C THR A 208 -3.11 -17.09 6.06
N LYS A 209 -2.04 -17.88 5.99
CA LYS A 209 -0.93 -17.83 6.96
C LYS A 209 -0.10 -16.58 6.72
N ARG A 210 -0.47 -15.50 7.37
CA ARG A 210 0.17 -14.17 7.21
C ARG A 210 1.56 -14.17 7.86
N ALA A 211 2.52 -13.52 7.19
CA ALA A 211 3.88 -13.39 7.70
C ALA A 211 4.02 -12.33 8.80
N GLY A 212 3.27 -11.24 8.68
CA GLY A 212 3.40 -10.05 9.52
C GLY A 212 2.08 -9.51 10.05
N CYS A 213 2.14 -8.26 10.45
CA CYS A 213 1.02 -7.46 10.95
C CYS A 213 0.67 -6.35 9.95
N GLY A 214 -0.56 -5.89 9.97
CA GLY A 214 -1.01 -4.77 9.15
C GLY A 214 -2.51 -4.56 9.27
N SER A 215 -3.01 -3.60 8.50
CA SER A 215 -4.44 -3.44 8.31
C SER A 215 -4.71 -3.20 6.83
N PHE A 216 -5.49 -4.06 6.20
CA PHE A 216 -6.02 -3.82 4.86
C PHE A 216 -7.40 -3.19 4.97
N THR A 217 -7.54 -1.95 4.49
CA THR A 217 -8.87 -1.38 4.22
C THR A 217 -9.30 -1.84 2.84
N ILE A 218 -10.29 -2.71 2.79
CA ILE A 218 -10.86 -3.28 1.57
C ILE A 218 -12.23 -2.65 1.35
N ALA A 219 -12.48 -2.13 0.16
CA ALA A 219 -13.75 -1.50 -0.21
C ALA A 219 -14.29 -2.07 -1.52
N SER A 220 -15.61 -2.02 -1.66
CA SER A 220 -16.33 -2.44 -2.87
C SER A 220 -17.12 -1.27 -3.46
N ALA A 221 -17.20 -1.20 -4.79
CA ALA A 221 -18.08 -0.28 -5.51
C ALA A 221 -19.57 -0.44 -5.14
N GLU A 222 -19.94 -1.52 -4.45
CA GLU A 222 -21.30 -1.77 -3.92
C GLU A 222 -21.60 -0.98 -2.63
N GLY A 223 -20.69 -0.15 -2.15
CA GLY A 223 -20.91 0.69 -0.98
C GLY A 223 -20.56 0.04 0.36
N LEU A 224 -19.60 -0.88 0.37
CA LEU A 224 -19.14 -1.56 1.58
C LEU A 224 -17.62 -1.37 1.76
N ALA A 225 -17.19 -1.23 3.01
CA ALA A 225 -15.77 -1.20 3.35
C ALA A 225 -15.51 -1.80 4.75
N PHE A 226 -14.42 -2.53 4.86
CA PHE A 226 -13.91 -3.10 6.10
C PHE A 226 -12.41 -2.82 6.23
N CYS A 227 -12.00 -2.40 7.43
CA CYS A 227 -10.59 -2.35 7.80
C CYS A 227 -10.23 -3.63 8.53
N MET A 228 -9.48 -4.50 7.87
CA MET A 228 -9.05 -5.80 8.37
C MET A 228 -7.73 -5.63 9.13
N GLU A 229 -7.79 -5.38 10.44
CA GLU A 229 -6.59 -5.42 11.28
C GLU A 229 -6.16 -6.86 11.53
N TYR A 230 -4.87 -7.15 11.35
CA TYR A 230 -4.38 -8.52 11.50
C TYR A 230 -2.99 -8.61 12.13
N THR A 231 -2.75 -9.77 12.72
CA THR A 231 -1.45 -10.29 13.14
C THR A 231 -1.20 -11.61 12.42
N PRO A 232 -0.02 -12.25 12.56
CA PRO A 232 0.17 -13.60 12.02
C PRO A 232 -0.86 -14.63 12.48
N ASP A 233 -1.44 -14.45 13.68
CA ASP A 233 -2.29 -15.46 14.34
C ASP A 233 -3.77 -15.10 14.36
N ASN A 234 -4.13 -13.83 14.26
CA ASN A 234 -5.49 -13.38 14.47
C ASN A 234 -5.85 -12.18 13.57
N PHE A 235 -7.12 -11.87 13.46
CA PHE A 235 -7.63 -10.70 12.74
C PHE A 235 -8.88 -10.14 13.42
N ASP A 236 -9.21 -8.89 13.08
CA ASP A 236 -10.48 -8.24 13.40
C ASP A 236 -10.93 -7.38 12.23
N ALA A 237 -12.23 -7.20 12.06
CA ALA A 237 -12.84 -6.44 10.98
C ALA A 237 -13.56 -5.21 11.53
N LEU A 238 -13.01 -4.04 11.28
CA LEU A 238 -13.61 -2.76 11.67
C LEU A 238 -14.45 -2.20 10.52
N THR A 239 -15.58 -1.61 10.84
CA THR A 239 -16.46 -0.95 9.88
C THR A 239 -16.97 0.39 10.44
N THR A 240 -17.77 1.11 9.65
CA THR A 240 -18.37 2.40 10.01
C THR A 240 -19.81 2.47 9.55
N HIS A 241 -20.56 3.42 10.10
CA HIS A 241 -21.93 3.71 9.72
C HIS A 241 -22.11 5.23 9.58
N GLY A 242 -22.24 5.71 8.32
CA GLY A 242 -22.53 7.10 8.00
C GLY A 242 -21.35 8.08 8.07
N GLU A 243 -20.19 7.67 8.58
CA GLU A 243 -18.94 8.45 8.57
C GLU A 243 -17.87 7.72 7.77
N PRO A 244 -16.83 8.42 7.22
CA PRO A 244 -15.71 7.75 6.57
C PRO A 244 -14.99 6.79 7.52
N LEU A 245 -14.67 5.59 7.04
CA LEU A 245 -13.82 4.64 7.76
C LEU A 245 -12.37 5.10 7.65
N CYS A 246 -11.82 5.57 8.78
CA CYS A 246 -10.46 6.12 8.82
C CYS A 246 -9.53 5.23 9.65
N HIS A 247 -8.32 5.02 9.15
CA HIS A 247 -7.29 4.26 9.83
C HIS A 247 -5.89 4.87 9.61
N THR A 248 -5.00 4.69 10.58
CA THR A 248 -3.58 5.09 10.52
C THR A 248 -2.70 3.93 11.01
N ASN A 249 -1.58 4.20 11.67
CA ASN A 249 -0.59 3.18 12.00
C ASN A 249 -0.64 2.71 13.46
N HIS A 250 -1.82 2.55 14.05
CA HIS A 250 -1.99 1.92 15.36
C HIS A 250 -3.26 1.09 15.38
N TYR A 251 -3.30 0.04 16.16
CA TYR A 251 -4.47 -0.82 16.29
C TYR A 251 -5.63 -0.08 16.95
N LEU A 252 -6.82 -0.22 16.38
CA LEU A 252 -8.08 0.28 16.93
C LEU A 252 -8.89 -0.84 17.58
N SER A 253 -8.70 -2.08 17.14
CA SER A 253 -9.36 -3.24 17.72
C SER A 253 -8.91 -3.49 19.16
N PRO A 254 -9.85 -3.67 20.10
CA PRO A 254 -9.53 -4.06 21.48
C PRO A 254 -8.71 -5.35 21.58
N LEU A 255 -8.77 -6.23 20.57
CA LEU A 255 -8.01 -7.47 20.54
C LEU A 255 -6.50 -7.24 20.46
N PHE A 256 -6.03 -6.11 19.91
CA PHE A 256 -4.63 -5.89 19.56
C PHE A 256 -3.99 -4.67 20.20
N VAL A 257 -4.78 -3.72 20.73
CA VAL A 257 -4.28 -2.44 21.30
C VAL A 257 -3.22 -2.65 22.36
N ALA A 258 -3.31 -3.71 23.19
CA ALA A 258 -2.35 -3.99 24.24
C ALA A 258 -0.97 -4.38 23.68
N ASP A 259 -0.94 -5.09 22.56
CA ASP A 259 0.27 -5.60 21.90
C ASP A 259 0.87 -4.62 20.88
N ASP A 260 0.20 -3.51 20.60
CA ASP A 260 0.65 -2.52 19.63
C ASP A 260 2.02 -1.95 19.97
N LYS A 261 2.97 -2.07 19.03
CA LYS A 261 4.34 -1.53 19.15
C LYS A 261 4.55 -0.26 18.34
N VAL A 262 3.71 0.00 17.32
CA VAL A 262 3.86 1.19 16.46
C VAL A 262 3.64 2.47 17.24
N LYS A 263 2.74 2.48 18.20
CA LYS A 263 2.47 3.63 19.08
C LYS A 263 3.69 4.20 19.81
N PHE A 264 4.74 3.38 19.98
CA PHE A 264 6.00 3.83 20.59
C PHE A 264 7.01 4.39 19.57
N LEU A 265 6.75 4.19 18.29
CA LEU A 265 7.62 4.60 17.19
C LEU A 265 7.05 5.79 16.41
N LEU A 266 5.74 5.84 16.25
CA LEU A 266 4.99 6.83 15.46
C LEU A 266 3.82 7.37 16.28
N SER A 267 4.10 8.24 17.27
CA SER A 267 3.04 8.83 18.11
C SER A 267 2.11 9.77 17.36
N ASP A 268 2.56 10.34 16.23
CA ASP A 268 1.80 11.15 15.29
C ASP A 268 0.58 10.40 14.71
N THR A 269 0.62 9.06 14.70
CA THR A 269 -0.48 8.22 14.22
C THR A 269 -1.82 8.56 14.90
N TYR A 270 -1.84 8.88 16.19
CA TYR A 270 -3.04 9.32 16.92
C TYR A 270 -3.52 10.70 16.47
N VAL A 271 -2.57 11.61 16.22
CA VAL A 271 -2.87 12.96 15.74
C VAL A 271 -3.47 12.88 14.34
N ARG A 272 -2.85 12.13 13.43
CA ARG A 272 -3.31 11.94 12.04
C ARG A 272 -4.71 11.31 11.99
N LEU A 273 -4.99 10.28 12.79
CA LEU A 273 -6.32 9.67 12.84
C LEU A 273 -7.39 10.68 13.33
N ASN A 274 -7.08 11.43 14.39
CA ASN A 274 -8.01 12.45 14.89
C ASN A 274 -8.24 13.54 13.84
N ARG A 275 -7.18 13.98 13.15
CA ARG A 275 -7.25 15.04 12.14
C ARG A 275 -8.05 14.63 10.92
N ILE A 276 -7.80 13.45 10.36
CA ILE A 276 -8.53 12.99 9.17
C ILE A 276 -10.03 12.86 9.44
N ARG A 277 -10.42 12.33 10.62
CA ARG A 277 -11.80 12.25 11.07
C ARG A 277 -12.44 13.64 11.24
N ARG A 278 -11.72 14.59 11.85
CA ARG A 278 -12.23 15.96 12.06
C ARG A 278 -12.30 16.76 10.77
N ALA A 279 -11.29 16.63 9.92
CA ALA A 279 -11.21 17.38 8.66
C ALA A 279 -12.26 16.88 7.64
N SER A 280 -12.68 15.62 7.70
CA SER A 280 -13.73 15.07 6.83
C SER A 280 -15.15 15.48 7.25
N LYS A 281 -15.40 15.73 8.55
CA LYS A 281 -16.75 16.02 9.08
C LYS A 281 -17.54 17.09 8.31
N PRO A 282 -16.97 18.26 7.93
CA PRO A 282 -17.70 19.29 7.19
C PRO A 282 -18.13 18.88 5.78
N PHE A 283 -17.54 17.78 5.28
CA PHE A 283 -17.75 17.28 3.91
C PHE A 283 -18.59 16.00 3.86
N ILE A 284 -19.07 15.46 4.98
CA ILE A 284 -19.95 14.28 4.98
C ILE A 284 -21.19 14.57 4.12
N GLY A 285 -21.52 13.65 3.20
CA GLY A 285 -22.53 13.81 2.15
C GLY A 285 -22.11 14.69 0.96
N LYS A 286 -20.84 15.15 0.95
CA LYS A 286 -20.23 16.00 -0.10
C LYS A 286 -18.80 15.58 -0.45
N LEU A 287 -18.35 14.44 0.04
CA LEU A 287 -17.02 13.95 -0.22
C LEU A 287 -16.90 13.53 -1.70
N ASN A 288 -15.87 14.02 -2.34
CA ASN A 288 -15.47 13.72 -3.71
C ASN A 288 -13.94 13.80 -3.78
N VAL A 289 -13.35 13.58 -4.94
CA VAL A 289 -11.88 13.57 -5.11
C VAL A 289 -11.23 14.84 -4.54
N ASP A 290 -11.77 16.02 -4.86
CA ASP A 290 -11.17 17.32 -4.44
C ASP A 290 -11.25 17.50 -2.92
N THR A 291 -12.38 17.21 -2.32
CA THR A 291 -12.56 17.34 -0.87
C THR A 291 -11.77 16.27 -0.11
N ILE A 292 -11.67 15.06 -0.63
CA ILE A 292 -10.81 13.99 -0.08
C ILE A 292 -9.34 14.42 -0.15
N MET A 293 -8.85 14.91 -1.30
CA MET A 293 -7.48 15.43 -1.42
C MET A 293 -7.21 16.59 -0.47
N LYS A 294 -8.21 17.47 -0.25
CA LYS A 294 -8.10 18.54 0.76
C LYS A 294 -7.94 17.99 2.18
N VAL A 295 -8.64 16.91 2.54
CA VAL A 295 -8.50 16.24 3.84
C VAL A 295 -7.13 15.59 3.95
N LEU A 296 -6.64 14.91 2.89
CA LEU A 296 -5.31 14.30 2.86
C LEU A 296 -4.18 15.35 2.88
N GLY A 297 -4.46 16.58 2.46
CA GLY A 297 -3.52 17.71 2.51
C GLY A 297 -3.49 18.45 3.85
N ASP A 298 -4.08 17.92 4.94
CA ASP A 298 -4.12 18.58 6.25
C ASP A 298 -2.73 18.64 6.89
N HIS A 299 -2.34 19.85 7.38
CA HIS A 299 -1.03 20.14 7.97
C HIS A 299 -1.07 20.34 9.50
N ALA A 300 -2.15 20.01 10.17
CA ALA A 300 -2.17 20.10 11.62
C ALA A 300 -1.12 19.14 12.22
N ASN A 301 -0.23 19.67 13.05
CA ASN A 301 0.95 19.01 13.63
C ASN A 301 2.11 18.83 12.62
N CYS A 302 2.19 19.64 11.55
CA CYS A 302 3.32 19.60 10.62
C CYS A 302 4.67 19.73 11.37
N PRO A 303 5.71 18.94 10.99
CA PRO A 303 5.80 18.09 9.79
C PRO A 303 5.08 16.73 9.87
N ASP A 304 4.77 16.22 11.07
CA ASP A 304 4.16 14.92 11.33
C ASP A 304 2.62 14.98 11.24
N SER A 305 2.11 15.39 10.09
CA SER A 305 0.69 15.61 9.81
C SER A 305 0.13 14.56 8.83
N VAL A 306 -1.16 14.65 8.47
CA VAL A 306 -1.75 13.78 7.44
C VAL A 306 -1.03 13.94 6.10
N CYS A 307 -0.71 15.19 5.72
CA CYS A 307 0.26 15.49 4.68
C CYS A 307 1.62 15.65 5.37
N SER A 308 2.37 14.57 5.50
CA SER A 308 3.64 14.56 6.21
C SER A 308 4.75 15.19 5.37
N HIS A 309 5.58 16.05 6.00
CA HIS A 309 6.74 16.66 5.40
C HIS A 309 8.01 16.22 6.11
N GLU A 310 9.18 16.33 5.46
CA GLU A 310 10.44 15.97 6.10
C GLU A 310 10.72 16.88 7.32
N ASP A 311 10.96 16.30 8.49
CA ASP A 311 11.51 17.05 9.62
C ASP A 311 13.02 17.23 9.41
N MET A 312 13.43 18.47 9.21
CA MET A 312 14.84 18.82 9.00
C MET A 312 15.68 18.67 10.28
N HIS A 313 15.08 18.50 11.45
CA HIS A 313 15.77 18.20 12.71
C HIS A 313 16.11 16.72 12.83
N ASP A 314 15.39 15.85 12.10
CA ASP A 314 15.69 14.43 12.10
C ASP A 314 16.96 14.10 11.29
N PRO A 315 17.70 13.06 11.69
CA PRO A 315 18.75 12.49 10.84
C PRO A 315 18.20 12.16 9.45
N VAL A 316 18.97 12.42 8.38
CA VAL A 316 18.53 12.24 6.99
C VAL A 316 17.95 10.84 6.74
N SER A 317 18.54 9.80 7.35
CA SER A 317 18.07 8.41 7.25
C SER A 317 16.72 8.14 7.94
N MET A 318 16.26 9.07 8.79
CA MET A 318 15.01 8.96 9.56
C MET A 318 13.87 9.80 8.99
N ARG A 319 14.18 10.73 8.09
CA ARG A 319 13.19 11.64 7.51
C ARG A 319 12.16 10.90 6.70
N MET A 320 10.92 11.08 7.07
CA MET A 320 9.76 10.56 6.34
C MET A 320 8.95 11.72 5.75
N CYS A 321 8.25 11.44 4.67
CA CYS A 321 7.35 12.41 4.04
C CYS A 321 6.29 11.69 3.23
N SER A 322 5.18 12.36 2.91
CA SER A 322 4.19 11.84 1.98
C SER A 322 4.81 11.69 0.59
N VAL A 323 5.05 10.45 0.21
CA VAL A 323 5.63 10.07 -1.10
C VAL A 323 4.64 10.37 -2.22
N TYR A 324 3.38 10.02 -1.99
CA TYR A 324 2.21 10.35 -2.81
C TYR A 324 0.92 10.20 -2.00
N ALA A 325 -0.17 10.75 -2.54
CA ALA A 325 -1.53 10.43 -2.14
C ALA A 325 -2.29 9.81 -3.31
N VAL A 326 -3.22 8.90 -2.99
CA VAL A 326 -4.15 8.30 -3.96
C VAL A 326 -5.59 8.45 -3.52
N VAL A 327 -6.49 8.62 -4.48
CA VAL A 327 -7.94 8.44 -4.32
C VAL A 327 -8.41 7.50 -5.42
N MET A 328 -9.01 6.41 -5.02
CA MET A 328 -9.58 5.39 -5.89
C MET A 328 -11.09 5.58 -5.92
N ASP A 329 -11.65 6.03 -7.03
CA ASP A 329 -13.09 6.03 -7.30
C ASP A 329 -13.45 4.67 -7.87
N LEU A 330 -14.03 3.80 -7.04
CA LEU A 330 -14.29 2.41 -7.40
C LEU A 330 -15.43 2.26 -8.41
N ASN A 331 -16.40 3.19 -8.41
CA ASN A 331 -17.54 3.16 -9.32
C ASN A 331 -17.16 3.67 -10.72
N SER A 332 -16.38 4.74 -10.81
CA SER A 332 -15.90 5.25 -12.10
C SER A 332 -14.61 4.57 -12.60
N GLN A 333 -14.04 3.66 -11.80
CA GLN A 333 -12.78 2.96 -12.06
C GLN A 333 -11.64 3.94 -12.42
N CYS A 334 -11.48 4.97 -11.58
CA CYS A 334 -10.48 6.01 -11.76
C CYS A 334 -9.56 6.11 -10.55
N LEU A 335 -8.26 5.98 -10.80
CA LEU A 335 -7.19 6.21 -9.83
C LEU A 335 -6.70 7.65 -9.96
N TRP A 336 -6.85 8.44 -8.92
CA TRP A 336 -6.25 9.77 -8.83
C TRP A 336 -4.98 9.69 -8.00
N VAL A 337 -3.86 10.21 -8.50
CA VAL A 337 -2.56 10.13 -7.82
C VAL A 337 -1.81 11.45 -7.91
N THR A 338 -1.14 11.84 -6.80
CA THR A 338 -0.28 13.04 -6.75
C THR A 338 1.17 12.70 -7.13
N ASN A 339 1.92 13.68 -7.61
CA ASN A 339 3.36 13.51 -7.90
C ASN A 339 4.25 13.55 -6.65
N GLY A 340 3.68 13.83 -5.50
CA GLY A 340 4.36 14.03 -4.22
C GLY A 340 3.33 14.38 -3.14
N TYR A 341 3.63 15.40 -2.35
CA TYR A 341 2.74 15.87 -1.29
C TYR A 341 1.33 16.19 -1.81
N PRO A 342 0.25 15.75 -1.13
CA PRO A 342 -1.11 16.07 -1.54
C PRO A 342 -1.45 17.58 -1.48
N CYS A 343 -0.65 18.40 -0.79
CA CYS A 343 -0.77 19.85 -0.75
C CYS A 343 -0.11 20.57 -1.94
N GLU A 344 0.75 19.87 -2.72
CA GLU A 344 1.53 20.46 -3.81
C GLU A 344 1.04 19.99 -5.18
N GLY A 345 0.14 20.73 -5.77
CA GLY A 345 -0.32 20.47 -7.14
C GLY A 345 -1.52 19.54 -7.23
N PRO A 346 -1.97 19.24 -8.46
CA PRO A 346 -3.16 18.45 -8.69
C PRO A 346 -2.90 16.93 -8.50
N ALA A 347 -3.98 16.21 -8.25
CA ALA A 347 -4.02 14.77 -8.49
C ALA A 347 -4.34 14.51 -9.97
N TYR A 348 -3.72 13.49 -10.53
CA TYR A 348 -3.84 13.12 -11.94
C TYR A 348 -4.71 11.86 -12.08
N PRO A 349 -5.76 11.89 -12.92
CA PRO A 349 -6.60 10.73 -13.15
C PRO A 349 -5.89 9.70 -14.05
N VAL A 350 -5.97 8.44 -13.67
CA VAL A 350 -5.52 7.29 -14.45
C VAL A 350 -6.67 6.28 -14.51
N LYS A 351 -6.96 5.76 -15.71
CA LYS A 351 -7.99 4.76 -15.94
C LYS A 351 -7.41 3.56 -16.69
N PHE A 352 -8.14 2.47 -16.70
CA PHE A 352 -7.86 1.35 -17.59
C PHE A 352 -7.91 1.80 -19.06
N GLU A 353 -6.95 1.34 -19.88
CA GLU A 353 -6.92 1.58 -21.32
C GLU A 353 -6.98 0.27 -22.13
#